data_13ee159f04fed4bcb2c4fa2406df69e4
#
_entry.id   13ee159f04fed4bcb2c4fa2406df69e4
#
_cell.length_a   1.000
_cell.length_b   1.000
_cell.length_c   1.000
_cell.angle_alpha   90.00
_cell.angle_beta   90.00
_cell.angle_gamma   90.00
#
_symmetry.space_group_name_H-M   'P 1'
#
loop_
_entity.id
_entity.type
_entity.pdbx_description
1 polymer ?
#
loop_
_entity_poly.entity_id
_entity_poly.type
_entity_poly.pdbx_seq_one_letter_code
_entity_poly.pdbx_strand_id
1 'polypeptide(L)'
;RSVMLFMEYHKRYPSHGYRWLNAKIRLDTGIVHSDPYAYKCCRAAGIKSKAKHYRYKKPGNPYRLFPNLLLAGLPVYSPMQYIASDMTAFCFKGTYYELTLYMDLWNNEIVSHALSSRRGDRMTYIDGLEGLIMNKDKKTEWQTILHTDQGAVYASKKYNDILELNHIAHSMSRSGTPTDNAAMEAINGWLKAELFTDFHV
;
A
#
# COMPACT_ATOMS: atom_id res chain seq x y z
N ARG A 1 -13.94 -41.55 4.86
CA ARG A 1 -12.62 -41.52 4.19
C ARG A 1 -12.28 -40.07 3.76
N SER A 2 -13.12 -39.40 2.99
CA SER A 2 -12.85 -38.03 2.52
C SER A 2 -12.72 -37.02 3.66
N VAL A 3 -13.55 -37.08 4.70
CA VAL A 3 -13.45 -36.18 5.87
C VAL A 3 -12.08 -36.26 6.54
N MET A 4 -11.56 -37.49 6.73
CA MET A 4 -10.21 -37.70 7.30
C MET A 4 -9.12 -37.08 6.43
N LEU A 5 -9.24 -37.17 5.12
CA LEU A 5 -8.31 -36.57 4.17
C LEU A 5 -8.30 -35.04 4.29
N PHE A 6 -9.46 -34.41 4.38
CA PHE A 6 -9.56 -32.98 4.62
C PHE A 6 -8.96 -32.55 5.98
N MET A 7 -9.15 -33.37 7.02
CA MET A 7 -8.54 -33.12 8.34
C MET A 7 -7.00 -33.17 8.28
N GLU A 8 -6.44 -34.17 7.61
CA GLU A 8 -5.00 -34.34 7.42
C GLU A 8 -4.41 -33.14 6.68
N TYR A 9 -5.02 -32.71 5.56
CA TYR A 9 -4.57 -31.58 4.80
C TYR A 9 -4.73 -30.26 5.57
N HIS A 10 -5.81 -30.10 6.33
CA HIS A 10 -5.98 -28.90 7.17
C HIS A 10 -4.96 -28.84 8.31
N LYS A 11 -4.56 -29.99 8.89
CA LYS A 11 -3.47 -30.01 9.89
C LYS A 11 -2.15 -29.51 9.29
N ARG A 12 -1.88 -29.83 8.02
CA ARG A 12 -0.68 -29.42 7.30
C ARG A 12 -0.77 -27.97 6.80
N TYR A 13 -1.97 -27.53 6.41
CA TYR A 13 -2.25 -26.22 5.81
C TYR A 13 -3.40 -25.48 6.53
N PRO A 14 -3.23 -25.09 7.78
CA PRO A 14 -4.32 -24.60 8.63
C PRO A 14 -4.89 -23.24 8.22
N SER A 15 -4.14 -22.44 7.46
CA SER A 15 -4.57 -21.11 7.00
C SER A 15 -5.57 -21.17 5.84
N HIS A 16 -5.73 -22.33 5.20
CA HIS A 16 -6.52 -22.45 3.98
C HIS A 16 -7.95 -22.96 4.22
N GLY A 17 -8.88 -22.46 3.42
CA GLY A 17 -10.28 -22.88 3.41
C GLY A 17 -10.54 -24.09 2.48
N TYR A 18 -11.78 -24.59 2.48
CA TYR A 18 -12.17 -25.83 1.80
C TYR A 18 -11.86 -25.86 0.29
N ARG A 19 -11.98 -24.72 -0.43
CA ARG A 19 -11.70 -24.66 -1.87
C ARG A 19 -10.22 -24.94 -2.16
N TRP A 20 -9.35 -24.29 -1.42
CA TRP A 20 -7.90 -24.49 -1.56
C TRP A 20 -7.51 -25.90 -1.15
N LEU A 21 -8.03 -26.42 -0.02
CA LEU A 21 -7.78 -27.79 0.42
C LEU A 21 -8.24 -28.80 -0.62
N ASN A 22 -9.41 -28.59 -1.24
CA ASN A 22 -9.93 -29.42 -2.31
C ASN A 22 -9.00 -29.44 -3.54
N ALA A 23 -8.55 -28.27 -3.97
CA ALA A 23 -7.61 -28.13 -5.09
C ALA A 23 -6.27 -28.83 -4.78
N LYS A 24 -5.75 -28.68 -3.56
CA LYS A 24 -4.49 -29.29 -3.14
C LYS A 24 -4.59 -30.82 -3.04
N ILE A 25 -5.67 -31.35 -2.48
CA ILE A 25 -5.98 -32.81 -2.45
C ILE A 25 -6.01 -33.34 -3.86
N ARG A 26 -6.72 -32.68 -4.77
CA ARG A 26 -6.79 -33.10 -6.18
C ARG A 26 -5.40 -33.13 -6.83
N LEU A 27 -4.59 -32.13 -6.58
CA LEU A 27 -3.23 -32.04 -7.13
C LEU A 27 -2.33 -33.17 -6.62
N ASP A 28 -2.39 -33.48 -5.32
CA ASP A 28 -1.46 -34.43 -4.69
C ASP A 28 -1.92 -35.89 -4.82
N THR A 29 -3.23 -36.14 -4.91
CA THR A 29 -3.80 -37.50 -4.85
C THR A 29 -4.58 -37.92 -6.09
N GLY A 30 -4.88 -36.99 -7.00
CA GLY A 30 -5.77 -37.19 -8.14
C GLY A 30 -7.25 -37.32 -7.76
N ILE A 31 -7.61 -37.29 -6.45
CA ILE A 31 -9.00 -37.46 -6.00
C ILE A 31 -9.77 -36.16 -6.28
N VAL A 32 -10.85 -36.27 -7.03
CA VAL A 32 -11.69 -35.13 -7.42
C VAL A 32 -12.96 -35.13 -6.56
N HIS A 33 -13.17 -34.01 -5.86
CA HIS A 33 -14.43 -33.74 -5.16
C HIS A 33 -15.05 -32.45 -5.73
N SER A 34 -16.38 -32.38 -5.74
CA SER A 34 -17.06 -31.12 -6.00
C SER A 34 -16.88 -30.16 -4.82
N ASP A 35 -16.87 -28.86 -5.09
CA ASP A 35 -16.74 -27.84 -4.02
C ASP A 35 -17.84 -27.92 -2.95
N PRO A 36 -19.13 -28.17 -3.30
CA PRO A 36 -20.17 -28.40 -2.29
C PRO A 36 -19.90 -29.62 -1.40
N TYR A 37 -19.33 -30.69 -1.96
CA TYR A 37 -18.97 -31.88 -1.18
C TYR A 37 -17.78 -31.62 -0.27
N ALA A 38 -16.73 -30.93 -0.78
CA ALA A 38 -15.59 -30.51 0.01
C ALA A 38 -15.99 -29.60 1.19
N TYR A 39 -16.92 -28.67 0.94
CA TYR A 39 -17.50 -27.86 2.00
C TYR A 39 -18.20 -28.66 3.08
N LYS A 40 -19.04 -29.64 2.68
CA LYS A 40 -19.72 -30.55 3.63
C LYS A 40 -18.73 -31.37 4.46
N CYS A 41 -17.65 -31.91 3.85
CA CYS A 41 -16.59 -32.61 4.55
C CYS A 41 -15.88 -31.73 5.59
N CYS A 42 -15.49 -30.52 5.20
CA CYS A 42 -14.84 -29.58 6.09
C CYS A 42 -15.76 -29.14 7.24
N ARG A 43 -17.03 -28.91 6.95
CA ARG A 43 -18.03 -28.56 7.98
C ARG A 43 -18.25 -29.70 8.97
N ALA A 44 -18.37 -30.96 8.50
CA ALA A 44 -18.51 -32.13 9.34
C ALA A 44 -17.27 -32.34 10.25
N ALA A 45 -16.09 -31.98 9.78
CA ALA A 45 -14.84 -32.05 10.53
C ALA A 45 -14.57 -30.81 11.42
N GLY A 46 -15.46 -29.85 11.45
CA GLY A 46 -15.23 -28.58 12.17
C GLY A 46 -14.09 -27.72 11.62
N ILE A 47 -13.66 -27.96 10.37
CA ILE A 47 -12.54 -27.26 9.74
C ILE A 47 -12.96 -25.84 9.38
N LYS A 48 -12.19 -24.87 9.93
CA LYS A 48 -12.27 -23.45 9.57
C LYS A 48 -10.85 -22.94 9.28
N SER A 49 -10.71 -22.10 8.27
CA SER A 49 -9.43 -21.43 8.02
C SER A 49 -8.97 -20.67 9.26
N LYS A 50 -7.71 -20.89 9.65
CA LYS A 50 -7.04 -20.15 10.73
C LYS A 50 -6.29 -18.92 10.21
N ALA A 51 -6.50 -18.53 8.94
CA ALA A 51 -5.93 -17.30 8.42
C ALA A 51 -6.38 -16.12 9.28
N LYS A 52 -5.42 -15.29 9.67
CA LYS A 52 -5.72 -14.05 10.37
C LYS A 52 -6.39 -13.11 9.37
N HIS A 53 -7.69 -12.93 9.49
CA HIS A 53 -8.37 -11.84 8.81
C HIS A 53 -8.00 -10.55 9.54
N TYR A 54 -7.15 -9.73 8.94
CA TYR A 54 -7.00 -8.36 9.37
C TYR A 54 -8.34 -7.66 9.16
N ARG A 55 -9.07 -7.38 10.24
CA ARG A 55 -10.22 -6.49 10.15
C ARG A 55 -9.66 -5.12 9.77
N TYR A 56 -9.93 -4.68 8.56
CA TYR A 56 -9.72 -3.31 8.17
C TYR A 56 -10.47 -2.41 9.17
N LYS A 57 -9.73 -1.77 10.06
CA LYS A 57 -10.29 -0.70 10.87
C LYS A 57 -10.44 0.47 9.91
N LYS A 58 -11.69 0.87 9.65
CA LYS A 58 -11.92 2.12 8.92
C LYS A 58 -11.02 3.18 9.57
N PRO A 59 -10.19 3.88 8.79
CA PRO A 59 -9.49 5.06 9.30
C PRO A 59 -10.53 5.96 9.96
N GLY A 60 -10.14 6.67 11.02
CA GLY A 60 -11.00 7.71 11.58
C GLY A 60 -11.45 8.65 10.45
N ASN A 61 -12.56 9.35 10.64
CA ASN A 61 -13.06 10.31 9.64
C ASN A 61 -11.89 11.20 9.20
N PRO A 62 -11.57 11.26 7.89
CA PRO A 62 -10.52 12.15 7.40
C PRO A 62 -10.92 13.58 7.73
N TYR A 63 -9.95 14.40 8.14
CA TYR A 63 -10.21 15.82 8.43
C TYR A 63 -10.74 16.52 7.18
N ARG A 64 -10.13 16.26 6.03
CA ARG A 64 -10.53 16.82 4.74
C ARG A 64 -10.09 15.88 3.60
N LEU A 65 -10.95 15.71 2.61
CA LEU A 65 -10.61 15.08 1.35
C LEU A 65 -10.46 16.16 0.27
N PHE A 66 -9.51 15.94 -0.62
CA PHE A 66 -9.22 16.84 -1.73
C PHE A 66 -9.56 16.17 -3.07
N PRO A 67 -9.95 16.94 -4.10
CA PRO A 67 -10.20 16.39 -5.42
C PRO A 67 -8.93 15.83 -6.05
N ASN A 68 -9.07 14.88 -6.97
CA ASN A 68 -7.96 14.41 -7.78
C ASN A 68 -7.67 15.42 -8.91
N LEU A 69 -6.66 16.26 -8.70
CA LEU A 69 -6.26 17.30 -9.66
C LEU A 69 -5.51 16.72 -10.88
N LEU A 70 -4.91 15.52 -10.76
CA LEU A 70 -4.24 14.88 -11.91
C LEU A 70 -5.24 14.50 -13.01
N LEU A 71 -6.49 14.18 -12.65
CA LEU A 71 -7.55 13.89 -13.61
C LEU A 71 -7.99 15.11 -14.44
N ALA A 72 -7.65 16.31 -14.00
CA ALA A 72 -7.93 17.52 -14.77
C ALA A 72 -7.12 17.60 -16.07
N GLY A 73 -6.17 16.68 -16.28
CA GLY A 73 -5.35 16.61 -17.49
C GLY A 73 -4.48 17.86 -17.71
N LEU A 74 -4.16 18.56 -16.62
CA LEU A 74 -3.27 19.72 -16.71
C LEU A 74 -1.87 19.24 -17.11
N PRO A 75 -1.30 19.78 -18.18
CA PRO A 75 0.02 19.37 -18.61
C PRO A 75 1.08 19.77 -17.58
N VAL A 76 2.09 18.91 -17.43
CA VAL A 76 3.26 19.17 -16.60
C VAL A 76 4.28 19.92 -17.45
N TYR A 77 4.68 21.10 -17.02
CA TYR A 77 5.56 21.99 -17.78
C TYR A 77 6.97 22.13 -17.19
N SER A 78 7.12 21.80 -15.91
CA SER A 78 8.37 22.01 -15.20
C SER A 78 8.58 21.04 -14.06
N PRO A 79 9.83 20.85 -13.61
CA PRO A 79 10.11 20.15 -12.37
C PRO A 79 9.36 20.78 -11.17
N MET A 80 9.08 19.98 -10.18
CA MET A 80 8.41 20.36 -8.92
C MET A 80 6.97 20.87 -9.07
N GLN A 81 6.38 20.78 -10.26
CA GLN A 81 4.97 21.14 -10.47
C GLN A 81 4.02 20.07 -9.92
N TYR A 82 4.28 18.80 -10.21
CA TYR A 82 3.48 17.69 -9.74
C TYR A 82 4.37 16.69 -8.99
N ILE A 83 4.11 16.54 -7.71
CA ILE A 83 4.81 15.60 -6.83
C ILE A 83 3.81 14.52 -6.43
N ALA A 84 4.17 13.26 -6.56
CA ALA A 84 3.43 12.14 -6.01
C ALA A 84 4.09 11.64 -4.72
N SER A 85 3.30 11.24 -3.75
CA SER A 85 3.81 10.65 -2.50
C SER A 85 3.00 9.44 -2.10
N ASP A 86 3.71 8.44 -1.58
CA ASP A 86 3.13 7.25 -0.98
C ASP A 86 4.06 6.68 0.08
N MET A 87 3.50 5.90 1.00
CA MET A 87 4.25 5.19 2.03
C MET A 87 4.27 3.70 1.73
N THR A 88 5.45 3.13 1.71
CA THR A 88 5.64 1.69 1.60
C THR A 88 6.32 1.12 2.82
N ALA A 89 6.15 -0.17 3.08
CA ALA A 89 6.77 -0.86 4.19
C ALA A 89 7.49 -2.12 3.70
N PHE A 90 8.60 -2.42 4.37
CA PHE A 90 9.38 -3.64 4.14
C PHE A 90 10.05 -4.11 5.43
N CYS A 91 10.55 -5.36 5.43
CA CYS A 91 11.34 -5.91 6.52
C CYS A 91 12.76 -6.14 6.05
N PHE A 92 13.74 -5.72 6.84
CA PHE A 92 15.15 -5.98 6.61
C PHE A 92 15.79 -6.58 7.84
N LYS A 93 16.42 -7.75 7.71
CA LYS A 93 17.08 -8.47 8.82
C LYS A 93 16.19 -8.55 10.09
N GLY A 94 14.90 -8.83 9.88
CA GLY A 94 13.92 -8.94 10.97
C GLY A 94 13.42 -7.61 11.53
N THR A 95 13.91 -6.48 11.07
CA THR A 95 13.44 -5.15 11.45
C THR A 95 12.46 -4.63 10.41
N TYR A 96 11.33 -4.10 10.89
CA TYR A 96 10.32 -3.46 10.06
C TYR A 96 10.66 -2.01 9.80
N TYR A 97 10.49 -1.57 8.56
CA TYR A 97 10.70 -0.19 8.14
C TYR A 97 9.48 0.36 7.40
N GLU A 98 9.20 1.62 7.59
CA GLU A 98 8.27 2.44 6.81
C GLU A 98 9.07 3.51 6.05
N LEU A 99 8.85 3.60 4.76
CA LEU A 99 9.51 4.55 3.86
C LEU A 99 8.44 5.38 3.17
N THR A 100 8.49 6.69 3.34
CA THR A 100 7.67 7.64 2.59
C THR A 100 8.55 8.26 1.50
N LEU A 101 8.06 8.24 0.26
CA LEU A 101 8.74 8.80 -0.90
C LEU A 101 7.95 9.97 -1.47
N TYR A 102 8.66 10.94 -2.01
CA TYR A 102 8.13 12.07 -2.77
C TYR A 102 8.82 12.10 -4.13
N MET A 103 8.07 11.88 -5.20
CA MET A 103 8.58 11.76 -6.55
C MET A 103 8.03 12.85 -7.45
N ASP A 104 8.91 13.52 -8.17
CA ASP A 104 8.53 14.47 -9.21
C ASP A 104 8.03 13.72 -10.46
N LEU A 105 6.80 13.99 -10.86
CA LEU A 105 6.20 13.36 -12.04
C LEU A 105 6.70 13.93 -13.37
N TRP A 106 7.51 15.00 -13.35
CA TRP A 106 8.16 15.54 -14.53
C TRP A 106 9.31 14.66 -15.04
N ASN A 107 10.18 14.23 -14.12
CA ASN A 107 11.42 13.52 -14.45
C ASN A 107 11.58 12.19 -13.69
N ASN A 108 10.58 11.81 -12.88
CA ASN A 108 10.57 10.62 -12.01
C ASN A 108 11.70 10.62 -10.95
N GLU A 109 12.19 11.79 -10.58
CA GLU A 109 13.20 11.94 -9.54
C GLU A 109 12.59 11.83 -8.14
N ILE A 110 13.24 11.10 -7.23
CA ILE A 110 12.88 11.12 -5.81
C ILE A 110 13.44 12.38 -5.18
N VAL A 111 12.59 13.37 -5.01
CA VAL A 111 12.97 14.70 -4.49
C VAL A 111 13.03 14.77 -2.98
N SER A 112 12.39 13.85 -2.29
CA SER A 112 12.48 13.70 -0.83
C SER A 112 12.06 12.31 -0.39
N HIS A 113 12.58 11.89 0.76
CA HIS A 113 12.19 10.64 1.41
C HIS A 113 12.36 10.73 2.93
N ALA A 114 11.67 9.86 3.65
CA ALA A 114 11.91 9.66 5.07
C ALA A 114 11.70 8.19 5.44
N LEU A 115 12.55 7.68 6.32
CA LEU A 115 12.57 6.29 6.75
C LEU A 115 12.41 6.20 8.27
N SER A 116 11.56 5.30 8.74
CA SER A 116 11.40 5.00 10.16
C SER A 116 11.38 3.48 10.40
N SER A 117 11.98 3.04 11.51
CA SER A 117 11.85 1.66 12.00
C SER A 117 10.66 1.47 12.95
N ARG A 118 9.87 2.51 13.19
CA ARG A 118 8.69 2.46 14.03
C ARG A 118 7.44 2.25 13.19
N ARG A 119 6.67 1.22 13.52
CA ARG A 119 5.40 0.95 12.83
C ARG A 119 4.36 2.02 13.13
N GLY A 120 3.78 2.61 12.08
CA GLY A 120 2.76 3.66 12.18
C GLY A 120 3.34 5.01 12.58
N ASP A 121 4.61 5.26 12.27
CA ASP A 121 5.28 6.51 12.56
C ASP A 121 4.80 7.64 11.66
N ARG A 122 3.93 8.48 12.21
CA ARG A 122 3.38 9.63 11.48
C ARG A 122 4.45 10.67 11.11
N MET A 123 5.57 10.68 11.82
CA MET A 123 6.65 11.64 11.54
C MET A 123 7.32 11.35 10.20
N THR A 124 7.37 10.08 9.75
CA THR A 124 7.90 9.74 8.41
C THR A 124 7.27 10.57 7.29
N TYR A 125 5.97 10.85 7.38
CA TYR A 125 5.27 11.67 6.39
C TYR A 125 5.64 13.16 6.52
N ILE A 126 5.80 13.65 7.74
CA ILE A 126 6.13 15.06 8.01
C ILE A 126 7.57 15.34 7.63
N ASP A 127 8.51 14.48 8.05
CA ASP A 127 9.94 14.64 7.76
C ASP A 127 10.20 14.62 6.24
N GLY A 128 9.51 13.72 5.52
CA GLY A 128 9.56 13.69 4.07
C GLY A 128 8.98 14.95 3.41
N LEU A 129 7.87 15.47 3.96
CA LEU A 129 7.29 16.74 3.49
C LEU A 129 8.19 17.93 3.74
N GLU A 130 8.84 18.00 4.90
CA GLU A 130 9.82 19.05 5.21
C GLU A 130 11.00 18.98 4.25
N GLY A 131 11.51 17.79 3.93
CA GLY A 131 12.54 17.60 2.90
C GLY A 131 12.09 18.08 1.51
N LEU A 132 10.84 17.80 1.11
CA LEU A 132 10.28 18.34 -0.12
C LEU A 132 10.26 19.87 -0.13
N ILE A 133 9.82 20.49 0.97
CA ILE A 133 9.73 21.94 1.12
C ILE A 133 11.13 22.58 1.03
N MET A 134 12.14 21.96 1.63
CA MET A 134 13.53 22.45 1.57
C MET A 134 14.09 22.40 0.14
N ASN A 135 13.75 21.36 -0.62
CA ASN A 135 14.21 21.17 -1.99
C ASN A 135 13.40 21.95 -3.02
N LYS A 136 12.23 22.46 -2.63
CA LYS A 136 11.39 23.27 -3.50
C LYS A 136 12.09 24.61 -3.79
N ASP A 137 12.41 24.83 -5.07
CA ASP A 137 12.92 26.13 -5.49
C ASP A 137 11.85 27.21 -5.24
N LYS A 138 12.23 28.26 -4.50
CA LYS A 138 11.37 29.41 -4.23
C LYS A 138 11.05 30.24 -5.47
N LYS A 139 11.74 29.97 -6.57
CA LYS A 139 11.57 30.65 -7.87
C LYS A 139 10.70 29.91 -8.86
N THR A 140 10.09 28.77 -8.46
CA THR A 140 9.14 28.10 -9.36
C THR A 140 7.95 29.00 -9.64
N GLU A 141 7.72 29.30 -10.91
CA GLU A 141 6.57 30.10 -11.37
C GLU A 141 5.23 29.37 -11.19
N TRP A 142 5.27 28.05 -10.97
CA TRP A 142 4.11 27.18 -10.88
C TRP A 142 3.82 26.78 -9.43
N GLN A 143 2.55 26.71 -9.11
CA GLN A 143 2.11 26.12 -7.86
C GLN A 143 2.43 24.61 -7.84
N THR A 144 3.15 24.15 -6.81
CA THR A 144 3.38 22.73 -6.60
C THR A 144 2.08 22.05 -6.19
N ILE A 145 1.75 20.92 -6.83
CA ILE A 145 0.63 20.06 -6.50
C ILE A 145 1.21 18.77 -5.92
N LEU A 146 0.85 18.44 -4.68
CA LEU A 146 1.20 17.17 -4.05
C LEU A 146 0.01 16.20 -4.17
N HIS A 147 0.23 15.08 -4.84
CA HIS A 147 -0.74 14.01 -5.00
C HIS A 147 -0.44 12.85 -4.06
N THR A 148 -1.45 12.43 -3.29
CA THR A 148 -1.34 11.36 -2.30
C THR A 148 -2.55 10.43 -2.38
N ASP A 149 -2.50 9.31 -1.66
CA ASP A 149 -3.72 8.56 -1.34
C ASP A 149 -4.58 9.28 -0.26
N GLN A 150 -5.71 8.66 0.09
CA GLN A 150 -6.60 9.15 1.15
C GLN A 150 -6.19 8.65 2.55
N GLY A 151 -4.91 8.36 2.76
CA GLY A 151 -4.37 7.92 4.04
C GLY A 151 -4.65 8.91 5.18
N ALA A 152 -4.89 8.39 6.38
CA ALA A 152 -5.28 9.21 7.53
C ALA A 152 -4.25 10.29 7.91
N VAL A 153 -2.97 10.07 7.61
CA VAL A 153 -1.92 11.06 7.86
C VAL A 153 -2.00 12.20 6.84
N TYR A 154 -2.09 11.87 5.55
CA TYR A 154 -2.26 12.85 4.48
C TYR A 154 -3.54 13.68 4.64
N ALA A 155 -4.64 13.03 5.07
CA ALA A 155 -5.91 13.71 5.34
C ALA A 155 -5.96 14.44 6.70
N SER A 156 -4.86 14.43 7.49
CA SER A 156 -4.83 15.06 8.80
C SER A 156 -4.74 16.57 8.72
N LYS A 157 -5.28 17.25 9.75
CA LYS A 157 -5.19 18.71 9.84
C LYS A 157 -3.75 19.19 9.82
N LYS A 158 -2.87 18.59 10.66
CA LYS A 158 -1.46 18.97 10.77
C LYS A 158 -0.74 18.94 9.43
N TYR A 159 -0.95 17.86 8.66
CA TYR A 159 -0.31 17.71 7.36
C TYR A 159 -0.78 18.79 6.37
N ASN A 160 -2.08 19.04 6.34
CA ASN A 160 -2.65 20.03 5.43
C ASN A 160 -2.33 21.47 5.82
N ASP A 161 -2.23 21.78 7.12
CA ASP A 161 -1.76 23.11 7.58
C ASP A 161 -0.33 23.39 7.06
N ILE A 162 0.56 22.38 7.03
CA ILE A 162 1.93 22.52 6.49
C ILE A 162 1.88 22.79 4.97
N LEU A 163 1.03 22.07 4.24
CA LEU A 163 0.88 22.29 2.79
C LEU A 163 0.39 23.72 2.48
N GLU A 164 -0.64 24.18 3.20
CA GLU A 164 -1.20 25.53 3.03
C GLU A 164 -0.16 26.61 3.31
N LEU A 165 0.60 26.47 4.40
CA LEU A 165 1.68 27.41 4.78
C LEU A 165 2.79 27.52 3.71
N ASN A 166 3.01 26.45 2.95
CA ASN A 166 4.06 26.38 1.92
C ASN A 166 3.50 26.52 0.49
N HIS A 167 2.25 26.95 0.35
CA HIS A 167 1.58 27.15 -0.95
C HIS A 167 1.63 25.90 -1.85
N ILE A 168 1.47 24.71 -1.26
CA ILE A 168 1.38 23.43 -1.96
C ILE A 168 -0.09 23.04 -2.04
N ALA A 169 -0.62 22.87 -3.25
CA ALA A 169 -1.98 22.36 -3.44
C ALA A 169 -2.02 20.87 -3.18
N HIS A 170 -3.06 20.41 -2.45
CA HIS A 170 -3.25 18.99 -2.17
C HIS A 170 -4.19 18.36 -3.19
N SER A 171 -3.79 17.22 -3.72
CA SER A 171 -4.57 16.35 -4.62
C SER A 171 -4.63 14.94 -4.02
N MET A 172 -5.76 14.27 -4.11
CA MET A 172 -5.89 12.91 -3.57
C MET A 172 -6.46 11.95 -4.61
N SER A 173 -5.91 10.73 -4.63
CA SER A 173 -6.46 9.61 -5.40
C SER A 173 -7.89 9.33 -4.97
N ARG A 174 -8.73 8.85 -5.88
CA ARG A 174 -10.06 8.35 -5.55
C ARG A 174 -9.96 7.07 -4.73
N SER A 175 -10.89 6.90 -3.80
CA SER A 175 -10.93 5.67 -2.99
C SER A 175 -11.07 4.42 -3.85
N GLY A 176 -10.21 3.44 -3.64
CA GLY A 176 -10.24 2.16 -4.37
C GLY A 176 -9.80 2.24 -5.83
N THR A 177 -9.09 3.29 -6.24
CA THR A 177 -8.58 3.47 -7.61
C THR A 177 -7.05 3.54 -7.60
N PRO A 178 -6.35 2.38 -7.57
CA PRO A 178 -4.88 2.33 -7.55
C PRO A 178 -4.24 3.08 -8.73
N THR A 179 -4.86 3.02 -9.90
CA THR A 179 -4.38 3.69 -11.11
C THR A 179 -4.19 5.20 -10.97
N ASP A 180 -4.83 5.82 -9.97
CA ASP A 180 -4.68 7.26 -9.73
C ASP A 180 -3.29 7.61 -9.16
N ASN A 181 -2.54 6.63 -8.61
CA ASN A 181 -1.16 6.81 -8.13
C ASN A 181 -0.21 5.74 -8.69
N ALA A 182 -0.41 5.34 -9.93
CA ALA A 182 0.32 4.24 -10.58
C ALA A 182 1.85 4.44 -10.59
N ALA A 183 2.32 5.68 -10.69
CA ALA A 183 3.74 5.99 -10.68
C ALA A 183 4.39 5.61 -9.33
N MET A 184 3.73 5.91 -8.21
CA MET A 184 4.23 5.52 -6.87
C MET A 184 4.12 4.02 -6.63
N GLU A 185 3.08 3.36 -7.14
CA GLU A 185 2.98 1.90 -7.06
C GLU A 185 4.12 1.22 -7.82
N ALA A 186 4.46 1.73 -9.01
CA ALA A 186 5.55 1.21 -9.83
C ALA A 186 6.91 1.36 -9.13
N ILE A 187 7.24 2.54 -8.63
CA ILE A 187 8.53 2.78 -7.95
C ILE A 187 8.63 1.99 -6.64
N ASN A 188 7.56 1.88 -5.86
CA ASN A 188 7.52 1.07 -4.66
C ASN A 188 7.69 -0.43 -4.95
N GLY A 189 7.12 -0.90 -6.06
CA GLY A 189 7.31 -2.27 -6.55
C GLY A 189 8.75 -2.53 -6.96
N TRP A 190 9.36 -1.64 -7.72
CA TRP A 190 10.76 -1.69 -8.13
C TRP A 190 11.71 -1.71 -6.95
N LEU A 191 11.56 -0.75 -6.05
CA LEU A 191 12.38 -0.63 -4.86
C LEU A 191 12.38 -1.95 -4.06
N LYS A 192 11.20 -2.53 -3.84
CA LYS A 192 11.09 -3.81 -3.13
C LYS A 192 11.75 -4.96 -3.90
N ALA A 193 11.58 -5.00 -5.23
CA ALA A 193 12.19 -6.04 -6.06
C ALA A 193 13.72 -5.98 -5.97
N GLU A 194 14.32 -4.79 -6.10
CA GLU A 194 15.76 -4.60 -5.96
C GLU A 194 16.24 -4.93 -4.55
N LEU A 195 15.59 -4.43 -3.51
CA LEU A 195 15.94 -4.74 -2.13
C LEU A 195 15.98 -6.25 -1.88
N PHE A 196 14.97 -6.98 -2.33
CA PHE A 196 14.87 -8.42 -2.09
C PHE A 196 15.78 -9.25 -3.01
N THR A 197 15.97 -8.84 -4.26
CA THR A 197 16.71 -9.63 -5.27
C THR A 197 18.20 -9.32 -5.26
N ASP A 198 18.55 -8.03 -5.25
CA ASP A 198 19.93 -7.60 -5.46
C ASP A 198 20.66 -7.41 -4.13
N PHE A 199 19.96 -6.96 -3.11
CA PHE A 199 20.54 -6.72 -1.79
C PHE A 199 20.21 -7.77 -0.74
N HIS A 200 19.44 -8.80 -1.10
CA HIS A 200 19.07 -9.93 -0.23
C HIS A 200 18.47 -9.50 1.11
N VAL A 201 17.56 -8.55 1.05
CA VAL A 201 16.90 -7.89 2.17
C VAL A 201 15.65 -8.66 2.62
#